data_cb37450f9ce675ba72cc4bba74609b35
#
_entry.id   cb37450f9ce675ba72cc4bba74609b35
#
_cell.length_a   1.000
_cell.length_b   1.000
_cell.length_c   1.000
_cell.angle_alpha   90.00
_cell.angle_beta   90.00
_cell.angle_gamma   90.00
#
_symmetry.space_group_name_H-M   'P 1'
#
loop_
_entity.id
_entity.type
_entity.pdbx_description
1 polymer ?
#
loop_
_entity_poly.entity_id
_entity_poly.type
_entity_poly.pdbx_seq_one_letter_code
_entity_poly.pdbx_strand_id
1 'polypeptide(L)'
;MRNIAIVEDEDSATALLKGYIEKYAEKSGQQFNVVRFKNGVDFLEDYQSTYSVVFMDIQMPQRNGMSVAFDLREIDKTVSIIFVTNLSQYAQKGYEVDAVGYLMKPVSYYDFELKFRKALDVYAMNEEQKITITVAGGFCRISTLLLFVTVICV
;
A
#
# COMPACT_ATOMS: atom_id res chain seq x y z
N MET A 1 -6.86 -8.30 10.76
CA MET A 1 -5.40 -8.06 10.62
C MET A 1 -5.12 -7.64 9.18
N ARG A 2 -4.37 -6.57 8.98
CA ARG A 2 -4.01 -6.05 7.64
C ARG A 2 -2.58 -6.41 7.29
N ASN A 3 -2.34 -6.79 6.04
CA ASN A 3 -1.00 -7.13 5.56
C ASN A 3 -0.30 -5.89 5.00
N ILE A 4 0.92 -5.68 5.42
CA ILE A 4 1.79 -4.57 4.99
C ILE A 4 3.05 -5.17 4.37
N ALA A 5 3.42 -4.72 3.18
CA ALA A 5 4.69 -5.08 2.57
C ALA A 5 5.72 -3.95 2.75
N ILE A 6 6.96 -4.32 2.99
CA ILE A 6 8.12 -3.41 2.97
C ILE A 6 9.09 -3.95 1.92
N VAL A 7 9.30 -3.18 0.86
CA VAL A 7 10.25 -3.51 -0.22
C VAL A 7 11.46 -2.61 -0.07
N GLU A 8 12.49 -3.11 0.63
CA GLU A 8 13.64 -2.35 1.09
C GLU A 8 14.84 -3.29 1.31
N ASP A 9 15.97 -3.00 0.70
CA ASP A 9 17.19 -3.81 0.84
C ASP A 9 17.99 -3.47 2.11
N GLU A 10 17.83 -2.27 2.64
CA GLU A 10 18.54 -1.81 3.84
C GLU A 10 17.85 -2.30 5.13
N ASP A 11 18.63 -3.01 5.98
CA ASP A 11 18.09 -3.57 7.23
C ASP A 11 17.70 -2.51 8.25
N SER A 12 18.46 -1.41 8.34
CA SER A 12 18.18 -0.31 9.25
C SER A 12 16.89 0.43 8.90
N ALA A 13 16.66 0.70 7.63
CA ALA A 13 15.44 1.34 7.15
C ALA A 13 14.22 0.45 7.37
N THR A 14 14.36 -0.85 7.13
CA THR A 14 13.30 -1.82 7.41
C THR A 14 12.96 -1.89 8.90
N ALA A 15 13.97 -1.93 9.78
CA ALA A 15 13.77 -1.97 11.23
C ALA A 15 13.06 -0.71 11.74
N LEU A 16 13.41 0.46 11.20
CA LEU A 16 12.76 1.73 11.55
C LEU A 16 11.27 1.71 11.17
N LEU A 17 10.93 1.30 9.95
CA LEU A 17 9.54 1.22 9.49
C LEU A 17 8.73 0.21 10.30
N LYS A 18 9.29 -0.96 10.60
CA LYS A 18 8.63 -1.95 11.47
C LYS A 18 8.32 -1.41 12.85
N GLY A 19 9.29 -0.72 13.48
CA GLY A 19 9.09 -0.07 14.78
C GLY A 19 8.00 1.00 14.74
N TYR A 20 7.91 1.75 13.65
CA TYR A 20 6.85 2.74 13.46
C TYR A 20 5.47 2.10 13.27
N ILE A 21 5.40 1.00 12.53
CA ILE A 21 4.14 0.24 12.36
C ILE A 21 3.67 -0.33 13.69
N GLU A 22 4.57 -0.90 14.49
CA GLU A 22 4.28 -1.42 15.83
C GLU A 22 3.75 -0.32 16.76
N LYS A 23 4.44 0.83 16.79
CA LYS A 23 3.99 2.00 17.57
C LYS A 23 2.61 2.50 17.14
N TYR A 24 2.34 2.51 15.84
CA TYR A 24 1.02 2.88 15.32
C TYR A 24 -0.04 1.86 15.69
N ALA A 25 0.29 0.56 15.64
CA ALA A 25 -0.59 -0.53 16.03
C ALA A 25 -1.04 -0.41 17.50
N GLU A 26 -0.09 -0.16 18.41
CA GLU A 26 -0.37 0.06 19.82
C GLU A 26 -1.30 1.27 20.06
N LYS A 27 -1.00 2.38 19.38
CA LYS A 27 -1.77 3.63 19.51
C LYS A 27 -3.20 3.50 18.95
N SER A 28 -3.37 2.80 17.84
CA SER A 28 -4.65 2.69 17.12
C SER A 28 -5.50 1.49 17.52
N GLY A 29 -4.94 0.52 18.24
CA GLY A 29 -5.57 -0.77 18.55
C GLY A 29 -5.74 -1.69 17.32
N GLN A 30 -5.10 -1.37 16.20
CA GLN A 30 -5.13 -2.17 14.98
C GLN A 30 -4.01 -3.21 14.97
N GLN A 31 -4.20 -4.29 14.21
CA GLN A 31 -3.19 -5.34 14.04
C GLN A 31 -2.70 -5.38 12.61
N PHE A 32 -1.37 -5.45 12.46
CA PHE A 32 -0.70 -5.54 11.17
C PHE A 32 0.21 -6.75 11.09
N ASN A 33 0.21 -7.41 9.94
CA ASN A 33 1.18 -8.42 9.59
C ASN A 33 2.16 -7.80 8.59
N VAL A 34 3.44 -7.75 8.92
CA VAL A 34 4.46 -7.07 8.10
C VAL A 34 5.37 -8.10 7.43
N VAL A 35 5.40 -8.07 6.12
CA VAL A 35 6.28 -8.91 5.29
C VAL A 35 7.33 -8.03 4.62
N ARG A 36 8.59 -8.44 4.68
CA ARG A 36 9.70 -7.75 4.02
C ARG A 36 10.14 -8.47 2.76
N PHE A 37 10.43 -7.70 1.72
CA PHE A 37 11.12 -8.11 0.50
C PHE A 37 12.40 -7.29 0.34
N LYS A 38 13.52 -7.93 0.06
CA LYS A 38 14.83 -7.26 -0.10
C LYS A 38 15.02 -6.63 -1.48
N ASN A 39 14.18 -6.99 -2.44
CA ASN A 39 14.23 -6.45 -3.79
C ASN A 39 12.83 -6.48 -4.44
N GLY A 40 12.71 -5.75 -5.55
CA GLY A 40 11.43 -5.64 -6.24
C GLY A 40 11.06 -6.86 -7.08
N VAL A 41 12.03 -7.69 -7.46
CA VAL A 41 11.77 -8.91 -8.26
C VAL A 41 11.06 -9.95 -7.39
N ASP A 42 11.64 -10.29 -6.24
CA ASP A 42 11.03 -11.22 -5.28
C ASP A 42 9.64 -10.73 -4.83
N PHE A 43 9.50 -9.42 -4.65
CA PHE A 43 8.21 -8.82 -4.29
C PHE A 43 7.14 -9.08 -5.36
N LEU A 44 7.45 -8.86 -6.63
CA LEU A 44 6.48 -9.08 -7.72
C LEU A 44 6.19 -10.56 -7.97
N GLU A 45 7.20 -11.43 -7.84
CA GLU A 45 7.03 -12.88 -8.00
C GLU A 45 6.14 -13.49 -6.91
N ASP A 46 6.31 -13.04 -5.67
CA ASP A 46 5.55 -13.53 -4.51
C ASP A 46 4.30 -12.67 -4.22
N TYR A 47 3.98 -11.70 -5.08
CA TYR A 47 2.87 -10.77 -4.82
C TYR A 47 1.53 -11.48 -4.75
N GLN A 48 0.85 -11.26 -3.64
CA GLN A 48 -0.54 -11.65 -3.44
C GLN A 48 -1.37 -10.38 -3.19
N SER A 49 -2.53 -10.26 -3.84
CA SER A 49 -3.43 -9.10 -3.71
C SER A 49 -4.11 -9.03 -2.33
N THR A 50 -3.34 -9.23 -1.27
CA THR A 50 -3.78 -9.21 0.13
C THR A 50 -3.15 -8.07 0.93
N TYR A 51 -2.22 -7.33 0.32
CA TYR A 51 -1.57 -6.20 0.97
C TYR A 51 -2.45 -4.95 0.94
N SER A 52 -2.55 -4.28 2.08
CA SER A 52 -3.24 -2.99 2.19
C SER A 52 -2.33 -1.83 1.82
N VAL A 53 -1.08 -1.89 2.26
CA VAL A 53 -0.07 -0.86 2.02
C VAL A 53 1.26 -1.50 1.66
N VAL A 54 1.95 -0.92 0.70
CA VAL A 54 3.31 -1.25 0.30
C VAL A 54 4.21 -0.03 0.54
N PHE A 55 5.19 -0.16 1.42
CA PHE A 55 6.31 0.76 1.52
C PHE A 55 7.40 0.32 0.56
N MET A 56 7.85 1.20 -0.30
CA MET A 56 8.78 0.87 -1.38
C MET A 56 9.91 1.86 -1.50
N ASP A 57 11.15 1.40 -1.36
CA ASP A 57 12.30 2.21 -1.75
C ASP A 57 12.42 2.25 -3.28
N ILE A 58 12.80 3.39 -3.80
CA ILE A 58 13.07 3.57 -5.24
C ILE A 58 14.46 3.05 -5.59
N GLN A 59 15.43 3.31 -4.72
CA GLN A 59 16.84 2.99 -4.96
C GLN A 59 17.18 1.60 -4.41
N MET A 60 16.94 0.58 -5.21
CA MET A 60 17.21 -0.81 -4.86
C MET A 60 18.09 -1.49 -5.92
N PRO A 61 18.89 -2.53 -5.54
CA PRO A 61 19.59 -3.36 -6.51
C PRO A 61 18.62 -4.10 -7.43
N GLN A 62 19.11 -4.49 -8.61
CA GLN A 62 18.41 -5.22 -9.67
C GLN A 62 17.32 -4.41 -10.35
N ARG A 63 16.38 -3.82 -9.62
CA ARG A 63 15.26 -3.11 -10.20
C ARG A 63 14.86 -1.89 -9.39
N ASN A 64 14.66 -0.76 -10.08
CA ASN A 64 14.23 0.49 -9.48
C ASN A 64 12.77 0.36 -8.98
N GLY A 65 12.51 0.82 -7.75
CA GLY A 65 11.19 0.73 -7.12
C GLY A 65 10.06 1.42 -7.88
N MET A 66 10.36 2.47 -8.64
CA MET A 66 9.36 3.12 -9.50
C MET A 66 8.89 2.17 -10.61
N SER A 67 9.82 1.47 -11.27
CA SER A 67 9.50 0.44 -12.26
C SER A 67 8.68 -0.71 -11.66
N VAL A 68 9.01 -1.11 -10.44
CA VAL A 68 8.25 -2.13 -9.69
C VAL A 68 6.82 -1.66 -9.42
N ALA A 69 6.64 -0.39 -9.05
CA ALA A 69 5.33 0.20 -8.80
C ALA A 69 4.46 0.26 -10.06
N PHE A 70 5.03 0.54 -11.23
CA PHE A 70 4.31 0.46 -12.51
C PHE A 70 3.77 -0.95 -12.77
N ASP A 71 4.62 -1.97 -12.62
CA ASP A 71 4.20 -3.36 -12.81
C ASP A 71 3.17 -3.79 -11.75
N LEU A 72 3.33 -3.35 -10.51
CA LEU A 72 2.36 -3.60 -9.45
C LEU A 72 0.98 -3.04 -9.83
N ARG A 73 0.90 -1.86 -10.41
CA ARG A 73 -0.36 -1.25 -10.85
C ARG A 73 -1.05 -1.99 -11.98
N GLU A 74 -0.32 -2.73 -12.80
CA GLU A 74 -0.92 -3.63 -13.79
C GLU A 74 -1.61 -4.85 -13.13
N ILE A 75 -1.11 -5.28 -11.96
CA ILE A 75 -1.61 -6.43 -11.21
C ILE A 75 -2.70 -6.00 -10.20
N ASP A 76 -2.44 -4.92 -9.46
CA ASP A 76 -3.30 -4.44 -8.38
C ASP A 76 -3.43 -2.91 -8.38
N LYS A 77 -4.66 -2.44 -8.62
CA LYS A 77 -4.97 -1.00 -8.65
C LYS A 77 -5.44 -0.46 -7.30
N THR A 78 -5.64 -1.32 -6.30
CA THR A 78 -6.25 -0.94 -5.02
C THR A 78 -5.26 -0.81 -3.87
N VAL A 79 -4.14 -1.52 -3.91
CA VAL A 79 -3.11 -1.43 -2.87
C VAL A 79 -2.55 0.00 -2.78
N SER A 80 -2.40 0.52 -1.56
CA SER A 80 -1.79 1.84 -1.34
C SER A 80 -0.27 1.75 -1.40
N ILE A 81 0.37 2.59 -2.21
CA ILE A 81 1.84 2.66 -2.33
C ILE A 81 2.34 3.92 -1.62
N ILE A 82 3.34 3.74 -0.76
CA ILE A 82 4.12 4.82 -0.14
C ILE A 82 5.58 4.61 -0.52
N PHE A 83 6.17 5.57 -1.23
CA PHE A 83 7.60 5.55 -1.48
C PHE A 83 8.38 6.04 -0.28
N VAL A 84 9.48 5.35 0.04
CA VAL A 84 10.41 5.71 1.14
C VAL A 84 11.82 5.73 0.58
N THR A 85 12.39 6.90 0.33
CA THR A 85 13.65 7.01 -0.39
C THR A 85 14.43 8.29 -0.08
N ASN A 86 15.71 8.31 -0.46
CA ASN A 86 16.54 9.53 -0.45
C ASN A 86 16.35 10.42 -1.71
N LEU A 87 15.61 9.94 -2.72
CA LEU A 87 15.55 10.56 -4.04
C LEU A 87 14.33 11.48 -4.19
N SER A 88 14.49 12.78 -3.92
CA SER A 88 13.41 13.77 -4.03
C SER A 88 12.88 13.97 -5.45
N GLN A 89 13.71 13.74 -6.46
CA GLN A 89 13.37 13.93 -7.88
C GLN A 89 12.24 13.02 -8.39
N TYR A 90 11.95 11.94 -7.69
CA TYR A 90 10.90 10.99 -8.06
C TYR A 90 9.53 11.32 -7.45
N ALA A 91 9.43 12.33 -6.59
CA ALA A 91 8.15 12.67 -5.94
C ALA A 91 7.04 13.01 -6.95
N GLN A 92 7.37 13.69 -8.06
CA GLN A 92 6.41 13.98 -9.12
C GLN A 92 5.97 12.73 -9.90
N LYS A 93 6.88 11.78 -10.13
CA LYS A 93 6.57 10.52 -10.81
C LYS A 93 5.70 9.57 -10.00
N GLY A 94 5.65 9.74 -8.69
CA GLY A 94 4.75 8.99 -7.82
C GLY A 94 3.27 9.14 -8.18
N TYR A 95 2.88 10.25 -8.78
CA TYR A 95 1.51 10.46 -9.27
C TYR A 95 1.14 9.54 -10.43
N GLU A 96 2.09 9.12 -11.26
CA GLU A 96 1.85 8.24 -12.40
C GLU A 96 1.42 6.83 -11.98
N VAL A 97 1.75 6.41 -10.76
CA VAL A 97 1.38 5.12 -10.16
C VAL A 97 0.36 5.26 -9.05
N ASP A 98 -0.30 6.40 -8.94
CA ASP A 98 -1.26 6.70 -7.87
C ASP A 98 -0.70 6.40 -6.47
N ALA A 99 0.55 6.80 -6.22
CA ALA A 99 1.15 6.68 -4.89
C ALA A 99 0.42 7.59 -3.90
N VAL A 100 0.07 7.04 -2.75
CA VAL A 100 -0.64 7.78 -1.69
C VAL A 100 0.29 8.72 -0.94
N GLY A 101 1.57 8.38 -0.87
CA GLY A 101 2.55 9.17 -0.15
C GLY A 101 3.98 8.98 -0.62
N TYR A 102 4.80 9.92 -0.22
CA TYR A 102 6.22 9.96 -0.42
C TYR A 102 6.90 10.37 0.88
N LEU A 103 7.81 9.54 1.38
CA LEU A 103 8.56 9.77 2.61
C LEU A 103 10.04 9.90 2.28
N MET A 104 10.62 11.03 2.65
CA MET A 104 12.06 11.25 2.51
C MET A 104 12.82 10.65 3.70
N LYS A 105 13.88 9.90 3.42
CA LYS A 105 14.81 9.44 4.45
C LYS A 105 15.69 10.61 4.91
N PRO A 106 15.98 10.75 6.24
CA PRO A 106 15.50 9.94 7.36
C PRO A 106 14.03 10.20 7.69
N VAL A 107 13.24 9.13 7.81
CA VAL A 107 11.79 9.23 8.04
C VAL A 107 11.50 9.57 9.49
N SER A 108 10.72 10.65 9.74
CA SER A 108 10.18 10.95 11.05
C SER A 108 8.92 10.12 11.32
N TYR A 109 8.66 9.82 12.62
CA TYR A 109 7.43 9.12 12.98
C TYR A 109 6.18 9.94 12.63
N TYR A 110 6.24 11.27 12.78
CA TYR A 110 5.12 12.15 12.45
C TYR A 110 4.72 12.04 10.97
N ASP A 111 5.68 12.12 10.05
CA ASP A 111 5.43 12.01 8.62
C ASP A 111 4.95 10.61 8.24
N PHE A 112 5.55 9.58 8.86
CA PHE A 112 5.12 8.21 8.71
C PHE A 112 3.66 8.03 9.13
N GLU A 113 3.29 8.45 10.34
CA GLU A 113 1.94 8.28 10.86
C GLU A 113 0.90 8.94 9.97
N LEU A 114 1.18 10.16 9.49
CA LEU A 114 0.29 10.90 8.61
C LEU A 114 0.04 10.17 7.28
N LYS A 115 1.12 9.71 6.64
CA LYS A 115 1.03 9.01 5.34
C LYS A 115 0.46 7.61 5.48
N PHE A 116 0.83 6.89 6.53
CA PHE A 116 0.34 5.54 6.78
C PHE A 116 -1.16 5.52 7.05
N ARG A 117 -1.66 6.43 7.90
CA ARG A 117 -3.10 6.58 8.13
C ARG A 117 -3.85 6.87 6.85
N LYS A 118 -3.37 7.83 6.04
CA LYS A 118 -3.96 8.15 4.74
C LYS A 118 -3.97 6.93 3.81
N ALA A 119 -2.89 6.16 3.76
CA ALA A 119 -2.80 4.96 2.93
C ALA A 119 -3.80 3.88 3.33
N LEU A 120 -4.00 3.68 4.63
CA LEU A 120 -5.01 2.74 5.15
C LEU A 120 -6.43 3.18 4.78
N ASP A 121 -6.72 4.47 4.87
CA ASP A 121 -8.04 5.04 4.52
C ASP A 121 -8.31 4.91 3.00
N VAL A 122 -7.33 5.24 2.17
CA VAL A 122 -7.44 5.11 0.70
C VAL A 122 -7.65 3.66 0.28
N TYR A 123 -6.91 2.73 0.88
CA TYR A 123 -7.10 1.30 0.61
C TYR A 123 -8.52 0.84 0.97
N ALA A 124 -9.02 1.23 2.13
CA ALA A 124 -10.38 0.87 2.55
C ALA A 124 -11.45 1.41 1.58
N MET A 125 -11.30 2.63 1.10
CA MET A 125 -12.19 3.23 0.09
C MET A 125 -12.13 2.49 -1.25
N ASN A 126 -10.94 2.09 -1.70
CA ASN A 126 -10.75 1.35 -2.94
C ASN A 126 -11.34 -0.07 -2.86
N GLU A 127 -11.23 -0.74 -1.71
CA GLU A 127 -11.82 -2.05 -1.48
C GLU A 127 -13.36 -2.00 -1.52
N GLU A 128 -13.98 -0.99 -0.94
CA GLU A 128 -15.43 -0.79 -1.01
C GLU A 128 -15.94 -0.65 -2.45
N GLN A 129 -15.16 -0.03 -3.34
CA GLN A 129 -15.50 0.10 -4.76
C GLN A 129 -15.34 -1.20 -5.55
N LYS A 130 -14.58 -2.16 -5.04
CA LYS A 130 -14.23 -3.42 -5.70
C LYS A 130 -15.29 -4.51 -5.54
N ILE A 131 -16.20 -4.39 -4.57
CA ILE A 131 -17.22 -5.41 -4.31
C ILE A 131 -18.25 -5.42 -5.45
N THR A 132 -17.98 -6.23 -6.45
CA THR A 132 -18.93 -6.52 -7.56
C THR A 132 -19.43 -7.94 -7.38
N ILE A 133 -20.73 -8.11 -7.13
CA ILE A 133 -21.36 -9.43 -7.03
C ILE A 133 -22.05 -9.75 -8.37
N THR A 134 -21.75 -10.94 -8.89
CA THR A 134 -22.49 -11.50 -10.01
C THR A 134 -23.73 -12.23 -9.47
N VAL A 135 -24.92 -11.70 -9.73
CA VAL A 135 -26.18 -12.30 -9.31
C VAL A 135 -26.97 -12.67 -10.57
N ALA A 136 -27.26 -13.97 -10.75
CA ALA A 136 -28.23 -14.49 -11.75
C ALA A 136 -28.14 -13.85 -13.15
N GLY A 137 -26.92 -13.76 -13.73
CA GLY A 137 -26.72 -13.29 -15.10
C GLY A 137 -26.47 -11.78 -15.26
N GLY A 138 -26.28 -11.06 -14.16
CA GLY A 138 -25.90 -9.63 -14.16
C GLY A 138 -24.80 -9.31 -13.13
N PHE A 139 -24.17 -8.15 -13.29
CA PHE A 139 -23.23 -7.63 -12.32
C PHE A 139 -23.94 -6.69 -11.34
N CYS A 140 -23.89 -6.98 -10.05
CA CYS A 140 -24.40 -6.10 -9.02
C CYS A 140 -23.24 -5.43 -8.26
N ARG A 141 -23.27 -4.11 -8.15
CA ARG A 141 -22.32 -3.36 -7.35
C ARG A 141 -22.91 -3.16 -5.95
N ILE A 142 -22.22 -3.64 -4.92
CA ILE A 142 -22.60 -3.36 -3.53
C ILE A 142 -21.85 -2.12 -3.09
N SER A 143 -22.58 -1.07 -2.74
CA SER A 143 -22.05 0.09 -2.03
C SER A 143 -22.54 0.03 -0.58
N THR A 144 -21.63 -0.14 0.35
CA THR A 144 -21.91 -0.02 1.78
C THR A 144 -21.85 1.45 2.18
N LEU A 145 -22.95 2.15 2.05
CA LEU A 145 -23.13 3.48 2.65
C LEU A 145 -23.92 3.31 3.94
N LEU A 146 -23.24 3.56 5.09
CA LEU A 146 -23.86 3.79 6.41
C LEU A 146 -25.06 2.87 6.73
N LEU A 147 -24.80 1.62 7.14
CA LEU A 147 -25.80 0.67 7.64
C LEU A 147 -26.82 0.13 6.61
N PHE A 148 -26.75 0.53 5.35
CA PHE A 148 -27.60 -0.01 4.28
C PHE A 148 -26.76 -0.57 3.14
N VAL A 149 -27.02 -1.85 2.81
CA VAL A 149 -26.49 -2.47 1.58
C VAL A 149 -27.48 -2.12 0.47
N THR A 150 -27.08 -1.22 -0.41
CA THR A 150 -27.86 -0.96 -1.62
C THR A 150 -27.32 -1.84 -2.73
N VAL A 151 -28.09 -2.82 -3.16
CA VAL A 151 -27.77 -3.65 -4.31
C VAL A 151 -28.31 -2.96 -5.55
N ILE A 152 -27.41 -2.47 -6.40
CA ILE A 152 -27.79 -1.91 -7.70
C ILE A 152 -27.49 -3.01 -8.74
N CYS A 153 -28.54 -3.63 -9.27
CA CYS A 153 -28.46 -4.54 -10.40
C CYS A 153 -28.52 -3.73 -11.71
N VAL A 154 -27.54 -3.94 -12.56
CA VAL A 154 -27.50 -3.38 -13.91
C VAL A 154 -27.76 -4.47 -14.91
#